data_0452b4411d75c7dea7eb1fce036e7aa1
#
_entry.id   0452b4411d75c7dea7eb1fce036e7aa1
#
_cell.length_a   1.000
_cell.length_b   1.000
_cell.length_c   1.000
_cell.angle_alpha   90.00
_cell.angle_beta   90.00
_cell.angle_gamma   90.00
#
_symmetry.space_group_name_H-M   'P 1'
#
loop_
_entity.id
_entity.type
_entity.pdbx_description
1 polymer ?
#
loop_
_entity_poly.entity_id
_entity_poly.type
_entity_poly.pdbx_seq_one_letter_code
_entity_poly.pdbx_strand_id
1 'polypeptide(L)'
;MSAGDWIAVASSADLASGQIVDAAHDDELVVWRTAGGVACVMDARCPHQWSHLAAEGAVDGDEIICTSHWWRFGTDGTACRLRTDGTREPQANTTVVPCEERDGHIWIQAG
;
A
#
# COMPACT_ATOMS: atom_id res chain seq x y z
N MET A 1 10.37 -4.35 -28.47
CA MET A 1 9.49 -5.05 -27.54
C MET A 1 9.25 -4.19 -26.31
N SER A 2 8.08 -4.20 -25.83
CA SER A 2 7.78 -3.45 -24.64
C SER A 2 8.53 -4.02 -23.42
N ALA A 3 8.75 -3.20 -22.43
CA ALA A 3 9.46 -3.59 -21.21
C ALA A 3 8.54 -4.34 -20.26
N GLY A 4 7.62 -5.12 -20.75
CA GLY A 4 6.63 -5.84 -19.98
C GLY A 4 5.25 -5.23 -20.19
N ASP A 5 4.26 -5.99 -19.86
CA ASP A 5 2.88 -5.55 -19.99
C ASP A 5 2.46 -4.76 -18.75
N TRP A 6 1.61 -3.77 -18.95
CA TRP A 6 1.00 -3.04 -17.86
C TRP A 6 -0.33 -3.68 -17.48
N ILE A 7 -0.58 -3.83 -16.18
CA ILE A 7 -1.81 -4.41 -15.66
C ILE A 7 -2.50 -3.36 -14.80
N ALA A 8 -3.78 -3.11 -15.07
CA ALA A 8 -4.59 -2.26 -14.21
C ALA A 8 -4.97 -3.05 -12.95
N VAL A 9 -4.57 -2.55 -11.79
CA VAL A 9 -4.82 -3.22 -10.51
C VAL A 9 -5.90 -2.55 -9.69
N ALA A 10 -6.31 -1.34 -10.06
CA ALA A 10 -7.42 -0.65 -9.42
C ALA A 10 -7.96 0.43 -10.35
N SER A 11 -9.22 0.79 -10.15
CA SER A 11 -9.83 1.96 -10.79
C SER A 11 -9.60 3.18 -9.91
N SER A 12 -9.22 4.31 -10.52
CA SER A 12 -9.04 5.56 -9.77
C SER A 12 -10.33 5.97 -9.05
N ALA A 13 -11.48 5.69 -9.65
CA ALA A 13 -12.79 6.04 -9.08
C ALA A 13 -13.11 5.23 -7.82
N ASP A 14 -12.55 4.03 -7.69
CA ASP A 14 -12.78 3.16 -6.54
C ASP A 14 -11.78 3.40 -5.40
N LEU A 15 -10.84 4.31 -5.59
CA LEU A 15 -9.77 4.56 -4.63
C LEU A 15 -9.76 6.03 -4.22
N ALA A 16 -10.64 6.40 -3.31
CA ALA A 16 -10.64 7.73 -2.73
C ALA A 16 -9.45 7.91 -1.78
N SER A 17 -9.10 9.16 -1.48
CA SER A 17 -8.04 9.46 -0.51
C SER A 17 -8.31 8.74 0.81
N GLY A 18 -7.30 8.08 1.34
CA GLY A 18 -7.42 7.33 2.59
C GLY A 18 -8.02 5.94 2.46
N GLN A 19 -8.29 5.47 1.25
CA GLN A 19 -8.82 4.12 1.03
C GLN A 19 -7.75 3.10 0.69
N ILE A 20 -8.04 1.84 1.03
CA ILE A 20 -7.22 0.67 0.71
C ILE A 20 -8.13 -0.33 0.02
N VAL A 21 -7.70 -0.86 -1.12
CA VAL A 21 -8.44 -1.90 -1.85
C VAL A 21 -7.49 -3.04 -2.22
N ASP A 22 -8.05 -4.24 -2.41
CA ASP A 22 -7.30 -5.35 -2.98
C ASP A 22 -6.89 -5.01 -4.41
N ALA A 23 -5.68 -5.38 -4.79
CA ALA A 23 -5.27 -5.26 -6.17
C ALA A 23 -6.04 -6.28 -7.02
N ALA A 24 -6.58 -5.82 -8.15
CA ALA A 24 -7.20 -6.74 -9.11
C ALA A 24 -6.12 -7.67 -9.67
N HIS A 25 -6.45 -8.93 -9.84
CA HIS A 25 -5.59 -9.97 -10.40
C HIS A 25 -4.42 -10.40 -9.51
N ASP A 26 -4.26 -9.83 -8.31
CA ASP A 26 -3.19 -10.23 -7.39
C ASP A 26 -3.60 -9.94 -5.95
N ASP A 27 -4.09 -10.96 -5.25
CA ASP A 27 -4.54 -10.84 -3.86
C ASP A 27 -3.39 -10.74 -2.85
N GLU A 28 -2.15 -10.83 -3.31
CA GLU A 28 -0.97 -10.59 -2.48
C GLU A 28 -0.56 -9.12 -2.44
N LEU A 29 -1.26 -8.26 -3.18
CA LEU A 29 -1.00 -6.84 -3.23
C LEU A 29 -2.22 -6.04 -2.81
N VAL A 30 -1.97 -4.86 -2.23
CA VAL A 30 -3.01 -3.86 -1.98
C VAL A 30 -2.67 -2.58 -2.72
N VAL A 31 -3.70 -1.82 -3.08
CA VAL A 31 -3.58 -0.48 -3.63
C VAL A 31 -4.19 0.47 -2.62
N TRP A 32 -3.48 1.53 -2.27
CA TRP A 32 -3.99 2.50 -1.33
C TRP A 32 -3.65 3.91 -1.78
N ARG A 33 -4.37 4.87 -1.27
CA ARG A 33 -4.16 6.28 -1.60
C ARG A 33 -3.90 7.06 -0.34
N THR A 34 -2.84 7.84 -0.35
CA THR A 34 -2.52 8.74 0.77
C THR A 34 -3.60 9.80 0.91
N ALA A 35 -3.64 10.47 2.07
CA ALA A 35 -4.52 11.61 2.26
C ALA A 35 -4.24 12.73 1.26
N GLY A 36 -3.00 12.84 0.79
CA GLY A 36 -2.61 13.82 -0.22
C GLY A 36 -2.94 13.42 -1.66
N GLY A 37 -3.47 12.21 -1.88
CA GLY A 37 -3.93 11.78 -3.20
C GLY A 37 -2.95 10.92 -4.00
N VAL A 38 -1.84 10.49 -3.42
CA VAL A 38 -0.85 9.64 -4.10
C VAL A 38 -1.27 8.17 -4.03
N ALA A 39 -1.32 7.49 -5.18
CA ALA A 39 -1.62 6.07 -5.23
C ALA A 39 -0.35 5.25 -5.01
N CYS A 40 -0.47 4.17 -4.23
CA CYS A 40 0.63 3.26 -3.89
C CYS A 40 0.18 1.82 -4.02
N VAL A 41 1.09 0.94 -4.40
CA VAL A 41 0.87 -0.51 -4.47
C VAL A 41 1.96 -1.17 -3.64
N MET A 42 1.58 -2.09 -2.76
CA MET A 42 2.53 -2.78 -1.90
C MET A 42 2.03 -4.17 -1.54
N ASP A 43 2.90 -4.98 -0.92
CA ASP A 43 2.51 -6.27 -0.38
C ASP A 43 1.32 -6.12 0.55
N ALA A 44 0.36 -7.02 0.39
CA ALA A 44 -0.87 -7.01 1.19
C ALA A 44 -0.65 -7.47 2.62
N ARG A 45 0.42 -8.22 2.89
CA ARG A 45 0.67 -8.82 4.19
C ARG A 45 1.61 -7.96 5.02
N CYS A 46 1.19 -7.66 6.24
CA CYS A 46 2.07 -7.07 7.24
C CYS A 46 3.15 -8.10 7.60
N PRO A 47 4.45 -7.79 7.44
CA PRO A 47 5.52 -8.78 7.69
C PRO A 47 5.56 -9.27 9.12
N HIS A 48 5.07 -8.47 10.07
CA HIS A 48 5.08 -8.83 11.49
C HIS A 48 3.99 -9.85 11.85
N GLN A 49 2.75 -9.62 11.38
CA GLN A 49 1.58 -10.38 11.80
C GLN A 49 0.97 -11.22 10.69
N TRP A 50 1.44 -11.05 9.47
CA TRP A 50 0.83 -11.68 8.31
C TRP A 50 -0.62 -11.27 8.10
N SER A 51 -1.05 -10.17 8.72
CA SER A 51 -2.38 -9.60 8.55
C SER A 51 -2.54 -8.99 7.17
N HIS A 52 -3.71 -9.15 6.58
CA HIS A 52 -3.97 -8.58 5.26
C HIS A 52 -4.37 -7.11 5.40
N LEU A 53 -3.61 -6.21 4.79
CA LEU A 53 -3.78 -4.77 4.97
C LEU A 53 -5.09 -4.23 4.39
N ALA A 54 -5.68 -4.92 3.40
CA ALA A 54 -6.99 -4.51 2.90
C ALA A 54 -8.09 -4.70 3.95
N ALA A 55 -7.94 -5.70 4.82
CA ALA A 55 -8.91 -5.99 5.89
C ALA A 55 -8.59 -5.25 7.19
N GLU A 56 -7.30 -5.12 7.51
CA GLU A 56 -6.86 -4.64 8.82
C GLU A 56 -5.98 -3.39 8.74
N GLY A 57 -5.92 -2.75 7.58
CA GLY A 57 -5.16 -1.53 7.39
C GLY A 57 -6.02 -0.28 7.49
N ALA A 58 -5.38 0.83 7.76
CA ALA A 58 -5.98 2.16 7.71
C ALA A 58 -4.94 3.15 7.20
N VAL A 59 -5.39 4.20 6.54
CA VAL A 59 -4.48 5.24 6.05
C VAL A 59 -4.48 6.41 7.03
N ASP A 60 -3.27 6.89 7.36
CA ASP A 60 -3.09 8.07 8.19
C ASP A 60 -2.05 8.97 7.50
N GLY A 61 -2.51 10.06 6.90
CA GLY A 61 -1.65 10.95 6.14
C GLY A 61 -1.06 10.25 4.92
N ASP A 62 0.25 10.10 4.88
CA ASP A 62 0.98 9.42 3.81
C ASP A 62 1.51 8.05 4.25
N GLU A 63 0.94 7.49 5.30
CA GLU A 63 1.29 6.17 5.81
C GLU A 63 0.07 5.26 5.85
N ILE A 64 0.30 3.96 5.71
CA ILE A 64 -0.70 2.91 5.95
C ILE A 64 -0.36 2.23 7.26
N ILE A 65 -1.36 2.00 8.09
CA ILE A 65 -1.20 1.42 9.43
C ILE A 65 -1.82 0.03 9.45
N CYS A 66 -1.08 -0.95 9.97
CA CYS A 66 -1.66 -2.23 10.36
C CYS A 66 -2.32 -2.07 11.72
N THR A 67 -3.65 -2.11 11.79
CA THR A 67 -4.37 -1.82 13.03
C THR A 67 -4.26 -2.94 14.05
N SER A 68 -3.77 -4.13 13.67
CA SER A 68 -3.55 -5.22 14.62
C SER A 68 -2.45 -4.90 15.63
N HIS A 69 -1.34 -4.30 15.20
CA HIS A 69 -0.19 -4.02 16.08
C HIS A 69 0.41 -2.64 15.86
N TRP A 70 -0.28 -1.77 15.11
CA TRP A 70 0.11 -0.38 14.93
C TRP A 70 1.46 -0.17 14.24
N TRP A 71 1.84 -1.11 13.38
CA TRP A 71 2.95 -0.90 12.46
C TRP A 71 2.53 0.07 11.37
N ARG A 72 3.43 0.96 10.98
CA ARG A 72 3.18 1.99 9.99
C ARG A 72 4.15 1.81 8.84
N PHE A 73 3.65 1.98 7.62
CA PHE A 73 4.44 1.85 6.40
C PHE A 73 4.28 3.12 5.56
N GLY A 74 5.42 3.70 5.16
CA GLY A 74 5.41 4.83 4.24
C GLY A 74 5.18 4.41 2.80
N THR A 75 5.11 5.40 1.91
CA THR A 75 4.92 5.15 0.48
C THR A 75 6.10 4.42 -0.17
N ASP A 76 7.27 4.44 0.46
CA ASP A 76 8.47 3.74 0.02
C ASP A 76 8.64 2.37 0.67
N GLY A 77 7.68 1.94 1.49
CA GLY A 77 7.72 0.66 2.19
C GLY A 77 8.49 0.67 3.50
N THR A 78 9.05 1.80 3.90
CA THR A 78 9.77 1.92 5.17
C THR A 78 8.80 1.72 6.33
N ALA A 79 9.14 0.80 7.23
CA ALA A 79 8.26 0.42 8.33
C ALA A 79 8.78 0.93 9.67
N CYS A 80 7.86 1.29 10.54
CA CYS A 80 8.16 1.61 11.93
C CYS A 80 6.99 1.23 12.82
N ARG A 81 7.26 1.12 14.11
CA ARG A 81 6.25 0.97 15.15
C ARG A 81 6.27 2.22 16.02
N LEU A 82 5.11 2.81 16.24
CA LEU A 82 5.02 3.98 17.11
C LEU A 82 4.94 3.52 18.57
N ARG A 83 5.88 3.99 19.38
CA ARG A 83 5.89 3.70 20.82
C ARG A 83 4.96 4.64 21.57
N THR A 84 4.62 4.27 22.80
CA THR A 84 3.73 5.07 23.63
C THR A 84 4.29 6.45 23.97
N ASP A 85 5.61 6.61 23.92
CA ASP A 85 6.26 7.91 24.16
C ASP A 85 6.36 8.77 22.90
N GLY A 86 5.81 8.31 21.78
CA GLY A 86 5.81 9.04 20.51
C GLY A 86 7.04 8.79 19.64
N THR A 87 8.02 8.01 20.10
CA THR A 87 9.19 7.69 19.27
C THR A 87 8.86 6.58 18.29
N ARG A 88 9.59 6.55 17.16
CA ARG A 88 9.41 5.55 16.11
C ARG A 88 10.53 4.51 16.21
N GLU A 89 10.12 3.24 16.28
CA GLU A 89 11.04 2.11 16.30
C GLU A 89 11.09 1.49 14.90
N PRO A 90 12.24 1.48 14.22
CA PRO A 90 12.34 0.88 12.89
C PRO A 90 11.97 -0.60 12.91
N GLN A 91 11.28 -1.04 11.86
CA GLN A 91 10.84 -2.41 11.68
C GLN A 91 11.22 -2.89 10.28
N ALA A 92 10.97 -4.18 9.99
CA ALA A 92 11.23 -4.74 8.68
C ALA A 92 10.35 -4.06 7.62
N ASN A 93 10.96 -3.57 6.56
CA ASN A 93 10.26 -2.90 5.47
C ASN A 93 9.37 -3.87 4.71
N THR A 94 8.27 -3.34 4.15
CA THR A 94 7.46 -4.09 3.19
C THR A 94 7.94 -3.81 1.78
N THR A 95 7.49 -4.62 0.82
CA THR A 95 7.82 -4.44 -0.59
C THR A 95 6.79 -3.53 -1.25
N VAL A 96 7.28 -2.50 -1.91
CA VAL A 96 6.46 -1.57 -2.70
C VAL A 96 6.63 -1.89 -4.17
N VAL A 97 5.53 -1.91 -4.91
CA VAL A 97 5.54 -2.14 -6.35
C VAL A 97 5.39 -0.80 -7.05
N PRO A 98 6.32 -0.42 -7.93
CA PRO A 98 6.16 0.83 -8.69
C PRO A 98 4.86 0.82 -9.50
N CYS A 99 4.13 1.92 -9.46
CA CYS A 99 2.86 2.04 -10.16
C CYS A 99 2.73 3.39 -10.84
N GLU A 100 1.82 3.45 -11.81
CA GLU A 100 1.41 4.70 -12.46
C GLU A 100 -0.10 4.83 -12.40
N GLU A 101 -0.56 6.03 -12.13
CA GLU A 101 -1.99 6.36 -12.25
C GLU A 101 -2.19 7.14 -13.54
N ARG A 102 -2.98 6.58 -14.46
CA ARG A 102 -3.31 7.22 -15.74
C ARG A 102 -4.59 6.62 -16.30
N ASP A 103 -5.25 7.39 -17.14
CA ASP A 103 -6.46 6.93 -17.84
C ASP A 103 -7.52 6.34 -16.91
N GLY A 104 -7.63 6.87 -15.68
CA GLY A 104 -8.63 6.44 -14.71
C GLY A 104 -8.30 5.14 -13.98
N HIS A 105 -7.08 4.66 -14.06
CA HIS A 105 -6.65 3.41 -13.43
C HIS A 105 -5.27 3.53 -12.82
N ILE A 106 -4.98 2.64 -11.89
CA ILE A 106 -3.65 2.45 -11.32
C ILE A 106 -3.05 1.21 -11.97
N TRP A 107 -1.84 1.33 -12.51
CA TRP A 107 -1.17 0.31 -13.32
C TRP A 107 0.13 -0.11 -12.68
N ILE A 108 0.46 -1.41 -12.80
CA ILE A 108 1.79 -1.93 -12.48
C ILE A 108 2.32 -2.69 -13.69
N GLN A 109 3.63 -2.86 -13.76
CA GLN A 109 4.23 -3.70 -14.79
C GLN A 109 4.20 -5.16 -14.37
N ALA A 110 3.78 -6.03 -15.28
CA ALA A 110 3.81 -7.47 -15.09
C ALA A 110 5.19 -8.01 -15.47
N GLY A 111 5.69 -8.90 -14.70
CA GLY A 111 6.94 -9.56 -14.96
C GLY A 111 8.14 -8.81 -14.46
#